data_cdf225bc6b0d5452c98a00db804472d7
#
_entry.id   cdf225bc6b0d5452c98a00db804472d7
#
_cell.length_a   1.000
_cell.length_b   1.000
_cell.length_c   1.000
_cell.angle_alpha   90.00
_cell.angle_beta   90.00
_cell.angle_gamma   90.00
#
_symmetry.space_group_name_H-M   'P 1'
#
loop_
_entity.id
_entity.type
_entity.pdbx_description
1 polymer ?
#
loop_
_entity_poly.entity_id
_entity_poly.type
_entity_poly.pdbx_seq_one_letter_code
_entity_poly.pdbx_strand_id
1 'polypeptide(L)'
;MVNKKIIVLSIFISLSISIFPQLRLANIFGDGMVLQRNDSINIWGWSKSGDKVSVFFQGDEYNTIANNDGKWLVQTKHYLAGGPFSLKIKTQKEEIYLKDIYVGDVWLCSGQSNMHMKMKSVKENYPEEFNLTENKNIRFIEVPSQLNFNKSEQDIKNSNWSSLNSKSIFKFSAAAYFFAKDLQPKLNIPIGLILSAVGGSPVESWICEKSALNYKSVAKRLNEAKQEGFLENLHKKDKENRQNWFLEAEEKLLNNDVFYQPKSFDHTYKYKWFPFHKHTGVYWFKKEFYLDENSLSDTRLYLGKIGDSDSTFLNGKYIGNTLNRYVDREYWFSPKLLKKGNNTIEIKVYNFRWRAGFMFGDIMEFKSNQTNFRLMDEWYFADLCEMPPLKAGENKFWRPVGLFNGMIAPLSKLKLKGVIWYQGEANAKKDLAFAYRDRFSSLIKDWRSLFEKKDLPFLFVQLPNYLKSN
;
A
#
# COMPACT_ATOMS: atom_id res chain seq x y z
N MET A 1 18.48 -68.51 32.60
CA MET A 1 17.95 -67.13 32.86
C MET A 1 17.55 -66.53 31.52
N VAL A 2 16.24 -66.48 31.25
CA VAL A 2 15.70 -65.98 29.95
C VAL A 2 15.28 -64.54 30.15
N ASN A 3 15.97 -63.61 29.43
CA ASN A 3 15.64 -62.19 29.42
C ASN A 3 14.39 -61.97 28.55
N LYS A 4 13.24 -61.62 29.14
CA LYS A 4 12.04 -61.16 28.46
C LYS A 4 12.24 -59.66 28.11
N LYS A 5 12.43 -59.38 26.82
CA LYS A 5 12.31 -57.98 26.27
C LYS A 5 10.82 -57.68 26.13
N ILE A 6 10.36 -56.71 26.91
CA ILE A 6 9.04 -56.11 26.77
C ILE A 6 9.11 -55.10 25.63
N ILE A 7 8.41 -55.34 24.52
CA ILE A 7 8.22 -54.39 23.43
C ILE A 7 6.98 -53.56 23.80
N VAL A 8 7.22 -52.31 24.18
CA VAL A 8 6.14 -51.31 24.35
C VAL A 8 5.79 -50.75 22.97
N LEU A 9 4.67 -51.16 22.43
CA LEU A 9 4.10 -50.68 21.19
C LEU A 9 3.38 -49.34 21.49
N SER A 10 4.01 -48.20 21.26
CA SER A 10 3.38 -46.92 21.38
C SER A 10 2.47 -46.66 20.16
N ILE A 11 1.18 -46.78 20.34
CA ILE A 11 0.16 -46.44 19.35
C ILE A 11 0.06 -44.91 19.34
N PHE A 12 0.69 -44.27 18.36
CA PHE A 12 0.42 -42.86 18.04
C PHE A 12 -0.96 -42.74 17.38
N ILE A 13 -1.98 -42.41 18.14
CA ILE A 13 -3.27 -41.97 17.61
C ILE A 13 -3.05 -40.57 17.06
N SER A 14 -2.82 -40.47 15.74
CA SER A 14 -2.88 -39.21 15.01
C SER A 14 -4.32 -38.69 15.04
N LEU A 15 -4.65 -37.87 16.01
CA LEU A 15 -5.86 -37.03 15.93
C LEU A 15 -5.69 -36.08 14.74
N SER A 16 -6.24 -36.48 13.60
CA SER A 16 -6.46 -35.55 12.50
C SER A 16 -7.49 -34.52 12.97
N ILE A 17 -7.02 -33.39 13.49
CA ILE A 17 -7.87 -32.21 13.71
C ILE A 17 -8.32 -31.78 12.32
N SER A 18 -9.50 -32.24 11.90
CA SER A 18 -10.15 -31.69 10.72
C SER A 18 -10.48 -30.24 11.01
N ILE A 19 -9.64 -29.33 10.54
CA ILE A 19 -9.93 -27.90 10.52
C ILE A 19 -11.07 -27.76 9.51
N PHE A 20 -12.31 -27.86 9.99
CA PHE A 20 -13.46 -27.54 9.15
C PHE A 20 -13.39 -26.06 8.82
N PRO A 21 -13.55 -25.66 7.55
CA PRO A 21 -13.60 -24.27 7.20
C PRO A 21 -14.75 -23.61 7.94
N GLN A 22 -14.41 -22.64 8.78
CA GLN A 22 -15.33 -21.80 9.51
C GLN A 22 -16.13 -20.93 8.53
N LEU A 23 -17.37 -20.61 8.84
CA LEU A 23 -18.14 -19.63 8.06
C LEU A 23 -17.37 -18.31 7.99
N ARG A 24 -17.04 -17.86 6.78
CA ARG A 24 -16.40 -16.58 6.55
C ARG A 24 -16.91 -15.91 5.27
N LEU A 25 -16.93 -14.60 5.27
CA LEU A 25 -17.12 -13.75 4.09
C LEU A 25 -15.80 -13.51 3.37
N ALA A 26 -15.87 -13.11 2.10
CA ALA A 26 -14.73 -12.55 1.42
C ALA A 26 -14.30 -11.24 2.10
N ASN A 27 -12.99 -11.00 2.16
CA ASN A 27 -12.38 -9.88 2.90
C ASN A 27 -12.75 -8.49 2.37
N ILE A 28 -13.43 -8.41 1.24
CA ILE A 28 -14.00 -7.15 0.73
C ILE A 28 -15.25 -6.71 1.50
N PHE A 29 -15.93 -7.64 2.18
CA PHE A 29 -17.08 -7.38 3.01
C PHE A 29 -16.66 -7.08 4.45
N GLY A 30 -17.30 -6.09 5.05
CA GLY A 30 -17.06 -5.70 6.44
C GLY A 30 -17.97 -4.58 6.87
N ASP A 31 -17.89 -4.25 8.15
CA ASP A 31 -18.60 -3.09 8.70
C ASP A 31 -18.22 -1.84 7.90
N GLY A 32 -19.20 -0.99 7.65
CA GLY A 32 -18.98 0.25 6.94
C GLY A 32 -18.89 0.13 5.41
N MET A 33 -19.10 -1.04 4.82
CA MET A 33 -19.02 -1.22 3.36
C MET A 33 -20.14 -0.48 2.59
N VAL A 34 -19.87 -0.21 1.31
CA VAL A 34 -20.89 0.23 0.34
C VAL A 34 -21.10 -0.86 -0.70
N LEU A 35 -22.37 -1.21 -0.94
CA LEU A 35 -22.80 -2.15 -1.96
C LEU A 35 -23.41 -1.40 -3.14
N GLN A 36 -23.23 -1.91 -4.37
CA GLN A 36 -23.70 -1.24 -5.58
C GLN A 36 -25.22 -1.19 -5.64
N ARG A 37 -25.78 0.02 -5.82
CA ARG A 37 -27.21 0.26 -6.05
C ARG A 37 -27.66 -0.08 -7.46
N ASN A 38 -28.96 -0.29 -7.64
CA ASN A 38 -29.62 -0.50 -8.93
C ASN A 38 -29.04 -1.67 -9.74
N ASP A 39 -28.42 -2.61 -9.04
CA ASP A 39 -27.88 -3.87 -9.58
C ASP A 39 -28.12 -4.98 -8.56
N SER A 40 -28.13 -6.24 -8.98
CA SER A 40 -28.14 -7.36 -8.04
C SER A 40 -26.83 -7.38 -7.28
N ILE A 41 -26.89 -7.62 -5.95
CA ILE A 41 -25.70 -7.68 -5.13
C ILE A 41 -25.27 -9.12 -4.96
N ASN A 42 -24.01 -9.42 -5.28
CA ASN A 42 -23.41 -10.70 -5.00
C ASN A 42 -22.76 -10.67 -3.60
N ILE A 43 -23.12 -11.64 -2.74
CA ILE A 43 -22.53 -11.84 -1.43
C ILE A 43 -21.98 -13.26 -1.40
N TRP A 44 -20.67 -13.41 -1.08
CA TRP A 44 -20.01 -14.71 -1.16
C TRP A 44 -18.99 -14.92 -0.04
N GLY A 45 -18.65 -16.17 0.15
CA GLY A 45 -17.69 -16.57 1.16
C GLY A 45 -17.42 -18.06 1.14
N TRP A 46 -17.02 -18.57 2.28
CA TRP A 46 -16.67 -19.97 2.48
C TRP A 46 -17.32 -20.50 3.75
N SER A 47 -17.65 -21.78 3.75
CA SER A 47 -18.09 -22.56 4.91
C SER A 47 -17.79 -24.06 4.66
N LYS A 48 -18.23 -24.93 5.54
CA LYS A 48 -18.11 -26.36 5.29
C LYS A 48 -18.90 -26.77 4.04
N SER A 49 -18.33 -27.63 3.22
CA SER A 49 -19.03 -28.22 2.08
C SER A 49 -20.38 -28.80 2.49
N GLY A 50 -21.43 -28.49 1.75
CA GLY A 50 -22.80 -28.91 2.00
C GLY A 50 -23.56 -28.06 3.04
N ASP A 51 -22.93 -27.08 3.69
CA ASP A 51 -23.63 -26.17 4.62
C ASP A 51 -24.71 -25.38 3.87
N LYS A 52 -25.90 -25.31 4.47
CA LYS A 52 -26.93 -24.37 4.08
C LYS A 52 -26.58 -23.00 4.63
N VAL A 53 -26.47 -22.01 3.77
CA VAL A 53 -26.13 -20.62 4.12
C VAL A 53 -27.32 -19.72 3.82
N SER A 54 -27.82 -19.04 4.84
CA SER A 54 -28.86 -18.01 4.71
C SER A 54 -28.24 -16.62 4.86
N VAL A 55 -28.61 -15.70 3.99
CA VAL A 55 -28.17 -14.29 3.98
C VAL A 55 -29.40 -13.42 4.15
N PHE A 56 -29.41 -12.56 5.17
CA PHE A 56 -30.51 -11.64 5.47
C PHE A 56 -30.04 -10.21 5.22
N PHE A 57 -30.76 -9.50 4.36
CA PHE A 57 -30.47 -8.11 4.04
C PHE A 57 -31.76 -7.33 3.73
N GLN A 58 -31.97 -6.20 4.43
CA GLN A 58 -33.14 -5.31 4.26
C GLN A 58 -34.51 -6.03 4.32
N GLY A 59 -34.65 -7.01 5.22
CA GLY A 59 -35.90 -7.77 5.38
C GLY A 59 -36.05 -8.97 4.42
N ASP A 60 -35.19 -9.10 3.44
CA ASP A 60 -35.17 -10.27 2.53
C ASP A 60 -34.24 -11.37 3.04
N GLU A 61 -34.57 -12.63 2.74
CA GLU A 61 -33.77 -13.81 2.99
C GLU A 61 -33.39 -14.49 1.68
N TYR A 62 -32.11 -14.82 1.56
CA TYR A 62 -31.53 -15.53 0.41
C TYR A 62 -30.79 -16.77 0.88
N ASN A 63 -31.03 -17.89 0.20
CA ASN A 63 -30.50 -19.20 0.61
C ASN A 63 -29.60 -19.79 -0.48
N THR A 64 -28.53 -20.44 -0.07
CA THR A 64 -27.61 -21.19 -0.93
C THR A 64 -27.00 -22.37 -0.20
N ILE A 65 -26.25 -23.20 -0.92
CA ILE A 65 -25.50 -24.33 -0.35
C ILE A 65 -24.03 -24.17 -0.74
N ALA A 66 -23.13 -24.33 0.23
CA ALA A 66 -21.71 -24.36 -0.04
C ALA A 66 -21.34 -25.58 -0.90
N ASN A 67 -20.64 -25.33 -2.00
CA ASN A 67 -20.22 -26.37 -2.94
C ASN A 67 -19.12 -27.29 -2.34
N ASN A 68 -18.61 -28.26 -3.12
CA ASN A 68 -17.58 -29.19 -2.68
C ASN A 68 -16.27 -28.52 -2.23
N ASP A 69 -15.95 -27.33 -2.75
CA ASP A 69 -14.81 -26.52 -2.33
C ASP A 69 -15.12 -25.64 -1.10
N GLY A 70 -16.31 -25.75 -0.52
CA GLY A 70 -16.78 -24.93 0.57
C GLY A 70 -17.16 -23.51 0.17
N LYS A 71 -17.25 -23.17 -1.12
CA LYS A 71 -17.60 -21.84 -1.62
C LYS A 71 -19.11 -21.70 -1.72
N TRP A 72 -19.60 -20.54 -1.31
CA TRP A 72 -21.00 -20.17 -1.49
C TRP A 72 -21.14 -18.77 -2.07
N LEU A 73 -22.22 -18.54 -2.78
CA LEU A 73 -22.60 -17.28 -3.40
C LEU A 73 -24.12 -17.13 -3.32
N VAL A 74 -24.55 -15.93 -2.94
CA VAL A 74 -25.93 -15.47 -3.03
C VAL A 74 -25.96 -14.26 -3.96
N GLN A 75 -26.93 -14.23 -4.83
CA GLN A 75 -27.28 -13.04 -5.62
C GLN A 75 -28.62 -12.49 -5.14
N THR A 76 -28.62 -11.22 -4.74
CA THR A 76 -29.83 -10.56 -4.23
C THR A 76 -30.62 -9.89 -5.36
N LYS A 77 -31.81 -9.37 -5.05
CA LYS A 77 -32.47 -8.38 -5.91
C LYS A 77 -31.70 -7.05 -5.93
N HIS A 78 -32.16 -6.10 -6.72
CA HIS A 78 -31.62 -4.74 -6.69
C HIS A 78 -32.13 -3.99 -5.46
N TYR A 79 -31.30 -3.09 -4.94
CA TYR A 79 -31.67 -2.18 -3.85
C TYR A 79 -31.42 -0.73 -4.27
N LEU A 80 -32.24 0.17 -3.72
CA LEU A 80 -32.07 1.62 -3.88
C LEU A 80 -30.96 2.12 -2.93
N ALA A 81 -30.44 3.31 -3.24
CA ALA A 81 -29.45 3.95 -2.38
C ALA A 81 -30.04 4.26 -0.98
N GLY A 82 -29.23 4.06 0.04
CA GLY A 82 -29.60 4.32 1.43
C GLY A 82 -28.67 3.64 2.44
N GLY A 83 -29.07 3.66 3.69
CA GLY A 83 -28.34 3.11 4.83
C GLY A 83 -28.43 4.04 6.06
N PRO A 84 -27.87 3.63 7.21
CA PRO A 84 -27.16 2.37 7.41
C PRO A 84 -28.08 1.15 7.53
N PHE A 85 -27.64 0.04 6.98
CA PHE A 85 -28.29 -1.28 7.07
C PHE A 85 -27.39 -2.27 7.81
N SER A 86 -27.94 -3.46 8.07
CA SER A 86 -27.20 -4.61 8.58
C SER A 86 -27.30 -5.79 7.64
N LEU A 87 -26.27 -6.63 7.62
CA LEU A 87 -26.21 -7.88 6.89
C LEU A 87 -25.92 -9.01 7.86
N LYS A 88 -26.74 -10.04 7.81
CA LYS A 88 -26.59 -11.22 8.64
C LYS A 88 -26.41 -12.45 7.74
N ILE A 89 -25.41 -13.26 8.04
CA ILE A 89 -25.13 -14.53 7.37
C ILE A 89 -25.21 -15.61 8.43
N LYS A 90 -25.90 -16.71 8.13
CA LYS A 90 -26.12 -17.78 9.09
C LYS A 90 -25.96 -19.14 8.43
N THR A 91 -25.32 -20.07 9.15
CA THR A 91 -25.40 -21.52 8.97
C THR A 91 -26.14 -22.15 10.16
N GLN A 92 -26.26 -23.46 10.23
CA GLN A 92 -26.79 -24.11 11.42
C GLN A 92 -25.97 -23.86 12.69
N LYS A 93 -24.65 -23.60 12.55
CA LYS A 93 -23.71 -23.55 13.68
C LYS A 93 -23.11 -22.19 13.93
N GLU A 94 -23.05 -21.33 12.93
CA GLU A 94 -22.28 -20.10 12.96
C GLU A 94 -23.08 -18.95 12.38
N GLU A 95 -22.79 -17.73 12.85
CA GLU A 95 -23.43 -16.51 12.41
C GLU A 95 -22.40 -15.38 12.28
N ILE A 96 -22.49 -14.60 11.21
CA ILE A 96 -21.75 -13.35 10.99
C ILE A 96 -22.78 -12.23 10.94
N TYR A 97 -22.50 -11.15 11.65
CA TYR A 97 -23.32 -9.94 11.65
C TYR A 97 -22.45 -8.74 11.29
N LEU A 98 -22.79 -8.06 10.20
CA LEU A 98 -22.15 -6.82 9.78
C LEU A 98 -23.13 -5.67 9.90
N LYS A 99 -22.63 -4.52 10.31
CA LYS A 99 -23.39 -3.28 10.55
C LYS A 99 -22.88 -2.11 9.74
N ASP A 100 -23.63 -1.02 9.77
CA ASP A 100 -23.25 0.25 9.14
C ASP A 100 -23.02 0.11 7.61
N ILE A 101 -23.86 -0.71 6.96
CA ILE A 101 -23.77 -0.98 5.52
C ILE A 101 -24.59 0.03 4.75
N TYR A 102 -24.05 0.51 3.64
CA TYR A 102 -24.73 1.42 2.73
C TYR A 102 -24.93 0.79 1.35
N VAL A 103 -25.96 1.23 0.68
CA VAL A 103 -26.17 0.96 -0.75
C VAL A 103 -25.97 2.27 -1.50
N GLY A 104 -25.09 2.28 -2.51
CA GLY A 104 -24.73 3.50 -3.22
C GLY A 104 -23.95 3.19 -4.49
N ASP A 105 -23.17 4.13 -4.99
CA ASP A 105 -22.32 3.92 -6.16
C ASP A 105 -20.91 3.45 -5.73
N VAL A 106 -20.49 2.28 -6.22
CA VAL A 106 -19.20 1.68 -5.91
C VAL A 106 -18.24 1.87 -7.09
N TRP A 107 -17.12 2.53 -6.84
CA TRP A 107 -16.10 2.83 -7.83
C TRP A 107 -14.80 2.09 -7.54
N LEU A 108 -14.27 1.40 -8.56
CA LEU A 108 -12.93 0.80 -8.49
C LEU A 108 -11.90 1.82 -8.95
N CYS A 109 -11.06 2.30 -8.03
CA CYS A 109 -10.01 3.28 -8.27
C CYS A 109 -8.69 2.54 -8.45
N SER A 110 -8.16 2.50 -9.67
CA SER A 110 -6.98 1.70 -9.98
C SER A 110 -5.96 2.44 -10.84
N GLY A 111 -4.73 1.93 -10.90
CA GLY A 111 -3.62 2.53 -11.63
C GLY A 111 -2.31 2.48 -10.88
N GLN A 112 -1.50 3.56 -10.98
CA GLN A 112 -0.18 3.61 -10.37
C GLN A 112 -0.05 4.71 -9.29
N SER A 113 1.13 5.33 -9.16
CA SER A 113 1.48 6.23 -8.05
C SER A 113 0.50 7.38 -7.82
N ASN A 114 0.00 8.03 -8.88
CA ASN A 114 -0.95 9.14 -8.73
C ASN A 114 -2.31 8.69 -8.22
N MET A 115 -2.78 7.50 -8.59
CA MET A 115 -3.97 6.90 -7.98
C MET A 115 -3.71 6.43 -6.55
N HIS A 116 -2.52 5.92 -6.27
CA HIS A 116 -2.15 5.42 -4.94
C HIS A 116 -1.79 6.54 -3.95
N MET A 117 -1.51 7.75 -4.42
CA MET A 117 -1.11 8.91 -3.61
C MET A 117 -2.16 9.19 -2.52
N LYS A 118 -1.72 9.24 -1.27
CA LYS A 118 -2.61 9.46 -0.12
C LYS A 118 -2.83 10.95 0.12
N MET A 119 -3.98 11.32 0.66
CA MET A 119 -4.30 12.69 1.07
C MET A 119 -3.24 13.29 1.99
N LYS A 120 -2.62 12.47 2.88
CA LYS A 120 -1.53 12.98 3.73
C LYS A 120 -0.39 13.62 2.94
N SER A 121 -0.10 13.15 1.73
CA SER A 121 1.00 13.67 0.89
C SER A 121 0.68 14.99 0.21
N VAL A 122 -0.56 15.43 0.24
CA VAL A 122 -1.03 16.71 -0.34
C VAL A 122 -1.57 17.67 0.73
N LYS A 123 -1.38 17.34 2.01
CA LYS A 123 -1.92 18.12 3.14
C LYS A 123 -1.49 19.57 3.13
N GLU A 124 -0.26 19.87 2.76
CA GLU A 124 0.25 21.25 2.72
C GLU A 124 -0.38 22.07 1.60
N ASN A 125 -0.81 21.41 0.51
CA ASN A 125 -1.47 22.07 -0.62
C ASN A 125 -2.97 22.26 -0.39
N TYR A 126 -3.59 21.43 0.46
CA TYR A 126 -5.02 21.39 0.74
C TYR A 126 -5.28 21.22 2.25
N PRO A 127 -4.78 22.15 3.10
CA PRO A 127 -4.89 22.00 4.56
C PRO A 127 -6.35 22.03 5.06
N GLU A 128 -7.24 22.75 4.36
CA GLU A 128 -8.66 22.85 4.65
C GLU A 128 -9.39 21.51 4.61
N GLU A 129 -8.93 20.56 3.78
CA GLU A 129 -9.54 19.25 3.63
C GLU A 129 -9.40 18.38 4.89
N PHE A 130 -8.52 18.73 5.81
CA PHE A 130 -8.25 17.95 7.02
C PHE A 130 -9.05 18.41 8.24
N ASN A 131 -9.78 19.52 8.13
CA ASN A 131 -10.65 20.08 9.17
C ASN A 131 -12.12 19.69 8.98
N LEU A 132 -12.41 18.62 8.24
CA LEU A 132 -13.76 18.19 7.93
C LEU A 132 -14.44 17.48 9.10
N THR A 133 -15.76 17.63 9.16
CA THR A 133 -16.64 16.76 9.93
C THR A 133 -16.79 15.42 9.26
N GLU A 134 -17.23 14.40 10.01
CA GLU A 134 -17.46 13.06 9.42
C GLU A 134 -18.50 13.12 8.29
N ASN A 135 -18.17 12.53 7.15
CA ASN A 135 -19.10 12.26 6.06
C ASN A 135 -19.29 10.75 5.90
N LYS A 136 -20.37 10.23 6.46
CA LYS A 136 -20.70 8.79 6.42
C LYS A 136 -21.08 8.28 5.03
N ASN A 137 -21.36 9.18 4.08
CA ASN A 137 -21.72 8.84 2.71
C ASN A 137 -20.51 8.67 1.77
N ILE A 138 -19.29 8.98 2.22
CA ILE A 138 -18.07 8.66 1.46
C ILE A 138 -17.28 7.62 2.25
N ARG A 139 -17.06 6.47 1.64
CA ARG A 139 -16.40 5.34 2.27
C ARG A 139 -15.30 4.77 1.40
N PHE A 140 -14.31 4.19 2.03
CA PHE A 140 -13.07 3.78 1.37
C PHE A 140 -12.58 2.45 1.93
N ILE A 141 -12.09 1.60 1.03
CA ILE A 141 -11.30 0.42 1.35
C ILE A 141 -10.09 0.36 0.42
N GLU A 142 -8.95 -0.06 0.93
CA GLU A 142 -7.75 -0.31 0.14
C GLU A 142 -7.52 -1.82 -0.01
N VAL A 143 -7.34 -2.28 -1.23
CA VAL A 143 -6.92 -3.64 -1.54
C VAL A 143 -5.41 -3.74 -1.30
N PRO A 144 -4.95 -4.52 -0.31
CA PRO A 144 -3.53 -4.67 -0.05
C PRO A 144 -2.79 -5.28 -1.24
N SER A 145 -1.58 -4.80 -1.51
CA SER A 145 -0.77 -5.28 -2.64
C SER A 145 -0.49 -6.78 -2.54
N GLN A 146 -0.86 -7.51 -3.58
CA GLN A 146 -0.69 -8.94 -3.71
C GLN A 146 -0.35 -9.29 -5.14
N LEU A 147 0.61 -10.20 -5.34
CA LEU A 147 1.04 -10.69 -6.65
C LEU A 147 0.80 -12.19 -6.76
N ASN A 148 0.27 -12.62 -7.89
CA ASN A 148 0.26 -14.02 -8.27
C ASN A 148 0.42 -14.15 -9.79
N PHE A 149 1.50 -14.76 -10.25
CA PHE A 149 1.77 -14.93 -11.69
C PHE A 149 1.16 -16.22 -12.26
N ASN A 150 0.78 -17.17 -11.41
CA ASN A 150 0.38 -18.52 -11.81
C ASN A 150 -1.14 -18.68 -11.86
N LYS A 151 -1.88 -18.07 -10.93
CA LYS A 151 -3.33 -18.19 -10.83
C LYS A 151 -3.98 -16.94 -10.24
N SER A 152 -5.25 -16.74 -10.53
CA SER A 152 -6.07 -15.72 -9.87
C SER A 152 -6.28 -16.08 -8.40
N GLU A 153 -6.09 -15.11 -7.53
CA GLU A 153 -6.43 -15.24 -6.12
C GLU A 153 -7.96 -15.27 -5.95
N GLN A 154 -8.40 -15.96 -4.91
CA GLN A 154 -9.83 -16.12 -4.63
C GLN A 154 -10.38 -15.04 -3.70
N ASP A 155 -9.48 -14.37 -2.98
CA ASP A 155 -9.81 -13.33 -1.99
C ASP A 155 -8.69 -12.31 -1.90
N ILE A 156 -9.02 -11.10 -1.48
CA ILE A 156 -8.03 -10.08 -1.14
C ILE A 156 -7.45 -10.36 0.25
N LYS A 157 -6.29 -9.81 0.57
CA LYS A 157 -5.80 -9.80 1.95
C LYS A 157 -6.74 -8.98 2.83
N ASN A 158 -6.72 -9.27 4.13
CA ASN A 158 -7.57 -8.57 5.09
C ASN A 158 -7.42 -7.06 5.00
N SER A 159 -8.54 -6.36 4.94
CA SER A 159 -8.65 -4.90 4.90
C SER A 159 -10.00 -4.47 5.47
N ASN A 160 -10.13 -3.20 5.83
CA ASN A 160 -11.33 -2.68 6.46
C ASN A 160 -11.83 -1.42 5.74
N TRP A 161 -13.14 -1.29 5.67
CA TRP A 161 -13.80 -0.07 5.24
C TRP A 161 -13.66 1.04 6.28
N SER A 162 -13.62 2.26 5.84
CA SER A 162 -13.58 3.45 6.70
C SER A 162 -14.47 4.54 6.13
N SER A 163 -15.25 5.21 6.98
CA SER A 163 -15.93 6.45 6.63
C SER A 163 -14.94 7.61 6.53
N LEU A 164 -15.29 8.62 5.77
CA LEU A 164 -14.50 9.85 5.66
C LEU A 164 -14.66 10.69 6.94
N ASN A 165 -13.56 10.91 7.63
CA ASN A 165 -13.47 11.80 8.81
C ASN A 165 -12.06 12.36 8.94
N SER A 166 -11.84 13.27 9.90
CA SER A 166 -10.55 13.95 10.12
C SER A 166 -9.36 13.02 10.42
N LYS A 167 -9.61 11.77 10.84
CA LYS A 167 -8.56 10.75 11.08
C LYS A 167 -8.34 9.86 9.87
N SER A 168 -9.42 9.41 9.23
CA SER A 168 -9.35 8.45 8.13
C SER A 168 -8.89 9.10 6.82
N ILE A 169 -9.15 10.40 6.60
CA ILE A 169 -8.79 11.12 5.38
C ILE A 169 -7.32 10.96 4.99
N PHE A 170 -6.41 10.87 5.97
CA PHE A 170 -4.97 10.68 5.70
C PHE A 170 -4.65 9.42 4.88
N LYS A 171 -5.53 8.42 4.93
CA LYS A 171 -5.38 7.13 4.25
C LYS A 171 -6.07 7.07 2.88
N PHE A 172 -7.00 7.99 2.59
CA PHE A 172 -7.70 8.02 1.32
C PHE A 172 -6.73 8.32 0.16
N SER A 173 -6.97 7.73 -1.01
CA SER A 173 -6.36 8.18 -2.25
C SER A 173 -6.79 9.62 -2.53
N ALA A 174 -5.85 10.53 -2.82
CA ALA A 174 -6.18 11.91 -3.12
C ALA A 174 -7.07 12.03 -4.36
N ALA A 175 -6.73 11.33 -5.44
CA ALA A 175 -7.53 11.34 -6.67
C ALA A 175 -8.96 10.81 -6.44
N ALA A 176 -9.09 9.69 -5.73
CA ALA A 176 -10.39 9.11 -5.42
C ALA A 176 -11.20 9.98 -4.43
N TYR A 177 -10.53 10.61 -3.47
CA TYR A 177 -11.17 11.53 -2.53
C TYR A 177 -11.79 12.72 -3.23
N PHE A 178 -11.02 13.47 -4.04
CA PHE A 178 -11.53 14.65 -4.75
C PHE A 178 -12.66 14.28 -5.73
N PHE A 179 -12.55 13.13 -6.39
CA PHE A 179 -13.65 12.62 -7.22
C PHE A 179 -14.94 12.41 -6.40
N ALA A 180 -14.85 11.72 -5.26
CA ALA A 180 -16.03 11.44 -4.45
C ALA A 180 -16.57 12.71 -3.77
N LYS A 181 -15.69 13.62 -3.33
CA LYS A 181 -16.06 14.92 -2.74
C LYS A 181 -16.89 15.77 -3.69
N ASP A 182 -16.54 15.77 -4.99
CA ASP A 182 -17.30 16.52 -6.01
C ASP A 182 -18.59 15.80 -6.41
N LEU A 183 -18.58 14.46 -6.46
CA LEU A 183 -19.71 13.68 -6.98
C LEU A 183 -20.82 13.48 -5.93
N GLN A 184 -20.45 13.24 -4.66
CA GLN A 184 -21.40 12.86 -3.61
C GLN A 184 -22.48 13.91 -3.36
N PRO A 185 -22.17 15.21 -3.25
CA PRO A 185 -23.21 16.24 -3.06
C PRO A 185 -24.18 16.36 -4.25
N LYS A 186 -23.70 16.13 -5.47
CA LYS A 186 -24.51 16.21 -6.70
C LYS A 186 -25.50 15.06 -6.83
N LEU A 187 -25.12 13.88 -6.35
CA LEU A 187 -25.98 12.69 -6.41
C LEU A 187 -26.79 12.47 -5.15
N ASN A 188 -26.35 13.00 -4.03
CA ASN A 188 -26.90 12.81 -2.69
C ASN A 188 -27.13 11.33 -2.30
N ILE A 189 -26.14 10.49 -2.61
CA ILE A 189 -26.11 9.06 -2.33
C ILE A 189 -24.79 8.63 -1.71
N PRO A 190 -24.74 7.47 -1.04
CA PRO A 190 -23.47 6.90 -0.60
C PRO A 190 -22.53 6.56 -1.76
N ILE A 191 -21.21 6.80 -1.56
CA ILE A 191 -20.15 6.47 -2.50
C ILE A 191 -19.13 5.58 -1.82
N GLY A 192 -18.89 4.41 -2.40
CA GLY A 192 -17.84 3.48 -2.00
C GLY A 192 -16.66 3.55 -2.96
N LEU A 193 -15.45 3.75 -2.42
CA LEU A 193 -14.20 3.80 -3.16
C LEU A 193 -13.37 2.57 -2.83
N ILE A 194 -13.11 1.72 -3.81
CA ILE A 194 -12.21 0.56 -3.68
C ILE A 194 -10.90 0.92 -4.35
N LEU A 195 -9.86 1.18 -3.56
CA LEU A 195 -8.53 1.48 -4.08
C LEU A 195 -7.76 0.19 -4.34
N SER A 196 -7.43 -0.07 -5.60
CA SER A 196 -6.56 -1.16 -6.04
C SER A 196 -5.50 -0.59 -6.98
N ALA A 197 -4.44 0.00 -6.41
CA ALA A 197 -3.39 0.68 -7.17
C ALA A 197 -2.01 0.39 -6.60
N VAL A 198 -0.98 0.35 -7.48
CA VAL A 198 0.41 0.10 -7.09
C VAL A 198 1.34 1.07 -7.80
N GLY A 199 2.13 1.83 -7.03
CA GLY A 199 3.07 2.81 -7.58
C GLY A 199 4.08 2.18 -8.56
N GLY A 200 4.26 2.85 -9.71
CA GLY A 200 5.21 2.45 -10.75
C GLY A 200 4.81 1.23 -11.59
N SER A 201 3.62 0.66 -11.41
CA SER A 201 3.17 -0.50 -12.17
C SER A 201 2.78 -0.13 -13.61
N PRO A 202 3.26 -0.86 -14.63
CA PRO A 202 2.82 -0.69 -16.01
C PRO A 202 1.47 -1.37 -16.26
N VAL A 203 0.79 -0.98 -17.34
CA VAL A 203 -0.52 -1.52 -17.70
C VAL A 203 -0.55 -3.05 -17.86
N GLU A 204 0.57 -3.64 -18.29
CA GLU A 204 0.73 -5.09 -18.48
C GLU A 204 0.56 -5.89 -17.19
N SER A 205 0.81 -5.29 -16.04
CA SER A 205 0.62 -5.96 -14.74
C SER A 205 -0.85 -6.14 -14.38
N TRP A 206 -1.74 -5.41 -15.07
CA TRP A 206 -3.18 -5.32 -14.80
C TRP A 206 -4.06 -5.96 -15.87
N ILE A 207 -3.49 -6.59 -16.92
CA ILE A 207 -4.21 -7.39 -17.92
C ILE A 207 -4.25 -8.86 -17.52
N CYS A 208 -5.24 -9.60 -18.02
CA CYS A 208 -5.32 -11.04 -17.78
C CYS A 208 -4.26 -11.81 -18.60
N GLU A 209 -3.99 -13.05 -18.22
CA GLU A 209 -3.00 -13.90 -18.90
C GLU A 209 -3.33 -14.07 -20.39
N LYS A 210 -4.60 -14.33 -20.74
CA LYS A 210 -5.03 -14.51 -22.11
C LYS A 210 -4.64 -13.30 -22.99
N SER A 211 -4.83 -12.08 -22.48
CA SER A 211 -4.44 -10.87 -23.21
C SER A 211 -2.92 -10.68 -23.24
N ALA A 212 -2.22 -10.99 -22.13
CA ALA A 212 -0.77 -10.89 -22.05
C ALA A 212 -0.05 -11.77 -23.07
N LEU A 213 -0.56 -12.98 -23.32
CA LEU A 213 0.01 -13.94 -24.29
C LEU A 213 -0.08 -13.47 -25.75
N ASN A 214 -0.96 -12.53 -26.09
CA ASN A 214 -1.03 -11.95 -27.42
C ASN A 214 0.16 -11.01 -27.76
N TYR A 215 0.95 -10.64 -26.75
CA TYR A 215 2.10 -9.75 -26.92
C TYR A 215 3.41 -10.48 -26.62
N LYS A 216 4.18 -10.83 -27.67
CA LYS A 216 5.40 -11.67 -27.58
C LYS A 216 6.36 -11.27 -26.45
N SER A 217 6.65 -9.96 -26.30
CA SER A 217 7.54 -9.47 -25.24
C SER A 217 6.94 -9.57 -23.84
N VAL A 218 5.62 -9.39 -23.72
CA VAL A 218 4.87 -9.52 -22.46
C VAL A 218 4.79 -10.99 -22.05
N ALA A 219 4.45 -11.88 -23.00
CA ALA A 219 4.40 -13.33 -22.79
C ALA A 219 5.74 -13.89 -22.29
N LYS A 220 6.88 -13.47 -22.90
CA LYS A 220 8.22 -13.86 -22.43
C LYS A 220 8.43 -13.49 -20.96
N ARG A 221 8.14 -12.24 -20.59
CA ARG A 221 8.32 -11.75 -19.21
C ARG A 221 7.37 -12.42 -18.22
N LEU A 222 6.17 -12.80 -18.65
CA LEU A 222 5.23 -13.58 -17.82
C LEU A 222 5.78 -14.99 -17.56
N ASN A 223 6.26 -15.67 -18.61
CA ASN A 223 6.83 -17.02 -18.46
C ASN A 223 8.06 -17.03 -17.53
N GLU A 224 8.90 -16.00 -17.58
CA GLU A 224 9.99 -15.83 -16.62
C GLU A 224 9.46 -15.67 -15.19
N ALA A 225 8.41 -14.86 -15.00
CA ALA A 225 7.83 -14.62 -13.67
C ALA A 225 7.09 -15.84 -13.08
N LYS A 226 6.66 -16.77 -13.93
CA LYS A 226 6.01 -18.04 -13.53
C LYS A 226 6.99 -19.13 -13.09
N GLN A 227 8.28 -18.94 -13.30
CA GLN A 227 9.28 -19.93 -12.87
C GLN A 227 9.30 -20.04 -11.36
N GLU A 228 9.47 -21.27 -10.88
CA GLU A 228 9.62 -21.54 -9.46
C GLU A 228 10.79 -20.76 -8.86
N GLY A 229 10.61 -20.21 -7.67
CA GLY A 229 11.64 -19.42 -7.01
C GLY A 229 11.90 -18.03 -7.61
N PHE A 230 11.13 -17.58 -8.62
CA PHE A 230 11.37 -16.29 -9.26
C PHE A 230 11.37 -15.11 -8.27
N LEU A 231 10.37 -15.02 -7.41
CA LEU A 231 10.26 -13.92 -6.43
C LEU A 231 11.34 -14.01 -5.35
N GLU A 232 11.65 -15.21 -4.88
CA GLU A 232 12.71 -15.48 -3.90
C GLU A 232 14.08 -15.08 -4.47
N ASN A 233 14.38 -15.48 -5.71
CA ASN A 233 15.62 -15.11 -6.39
C ASN A 233 15.73 -13.60 -6.61
N LEU A 234 14.62 -12.95 -6.97
CA LEU A 234 14.57 -11.50 -7.12
C LEU A 234 14.87 -10.78 -5.79
N HIS A 235 14.24 -11.22 -4.71
CA HIS A 235 14.47 -10.66 -3.37
C HIS A 235 15.90 -10.92 -2.88
N LYS A 236 16.45 -12.12 -3.12
CA LYS A 236 17.82 -12.47 -2.78
C LYS A 236 18.81 -11.56 -3.49
N LYS A 237 18.67 -11.40 -4.80
CA LYS A 237 19.53 -10.53 -5.61
C LYS A 237 19.44 -9.06 -5.19
N ASP A 238 18.25 -8.56 -4.89
CA ASP A 238 18.06 -7.18 -4.39
C ASP A 238 18.74 -6.98 -3.03
N LYS A 239 18.62 -7.95 -2.15
CA LYS A 239 19.28 -7.93 -0.84
C LYS A 239 20.80 -7.95 -0.97
N GLU A 240 21.34 -8.82 -1.81
CA GLU A 240 22.77 -8.93 -2.09
C GLU A 240 23.33 -7.64 -2.70
N ASN A 241 22.67 -7.09 -3.73
CA ASN A 241 23.07 -5.83 -4.36
C ASN A 241 23.13 -4.68 -3.34
N ARG A 242 22.11 -4.60 -2.47
CA ARG A 242 22.06 -3.57 -1.41
C ARG A 242 23.17 -3.79 -0.38
N GLN A 243 23.38 -5.02 0.05
CA GLN A 243 24.39 -5.37 1.05
C GLN A 243 25.81 -5.05 0.54
N ASN A 244 26.11 -5.42 -0.71
CA ASN A 244 27.38 -5.09 -1.33
C ASN A 244 27.59 -3.58 -1.45
N TRP A 245 26.56 -2.84 -1.86
CA TRP A 245 26.63 -1.39 -1.95
C TRP A 245 26.94 -0.73 -0.59
N PHE A 246 26.33 -1.22 0.49
CA PHE A 246 26.62 -0.73 1.85
C PHE A 246 28.06 -1.06 2.26
N LEU A 247 28.53 -2.25 2.02
CA LEU A 247 29.92 -2.65 2.35
C LEU A 247 30.94 -1.78 1.63
N GLU A 248 30.74 -1.54 0.31
CA GLU A 248 31.60 -0.64 -0.48
C GLU A 248 31.56 0.81 0.05
N ALA A 249 30.38 1.30 0.46
CA ALA A 249 30.24 2.64 1.01
C ALA A 249 30.96 2.76 2.38
N GLU A 250 30.78 1.80 3.28
CA GLU A 250 31.44 1.76 4.58
C GLU A 250 32.97 1.69 4.44
N GLU A 251 33.49 0.89 3.50
CA GLU A 251 34.93 0.81 3.21
C GLU A 251 35.49 2.16 2.74
N LYS A 252 34.77 2.85 1.85
CA LYS A 252 35.18 4.19 1.39
C LYS A 252 35.17 5.22 2.53
N LEU A 253 34.17 5.16 3.43
CA LEU A 253 34.12 6.06 4.59
C LEU A 253 35.27 5.83 5.57
N LEU A 254 35.66 4.56 5.81
CA LEU A 254 36.83 4.21 6.63
C LEU A 254 38.11 4.75 6.02
N ASN A 255 38.31 4.57 4.72
CA ASN A 255 39.51 5.01 4.01
C ASN A 255 39.64 6.53 3.97
N ASN A 256 38.52 7.27 4.10
CA ASN A 256 38.48 8.76 4.13
C ASN A 256 38.49 9.34 5.56
N ASP A 257 38.58 8.54 6.60
CA ASP A 257 38.49 8.96 8.01
C ASP A 257 37.21 9.72 8.37
N VAL A 258 36.09 9.42 7.69
CA VAL A 258 34.79 10.09 7.92
C VAL A 258 33.69 9.12 8.34
N PHE A 259 34.07 7.92 8.79
CA PHE A 259 33.12 6.85 9.12
C PHE A 259 32.20 7.20 10.30
N TYR A 260 32.76 7.80 11.35
CA TYR A 260 32.04 8.08 12.59
C TYR A 260 31.42 9.48 12.61
N GLN A 261 32.12 10.46 12.09
CA GLN A 261 31.65 11.86 11.98
C GLN A 261 32.36 12.57 10.83
N PRO A 262 31.68 13.53 10.15
CA PRO A 262 32.33 14.37 9.16
C PRO A 262 33.36 15.30 9.81
N LYS A 263 34.44 15.61 9.11
CA LYS A 263 35.48 16.54 9.56
C LYS A 263 34.96 17.99 9.59
N SER A 264 34.04 18.32 8.73
CA SER A 264 33.38 19.64 8.66
C SER A 264 31.95 19.52 8.09
N PHE A 265 31.15 20.55 8.30
CA PHE A 265 29.85 20.74 7.65
C PHE A 265 29.97 21.96 6.74
N ASP A 266 30.31 21.72 5.50
CA ASP A 266 30.70 22.79 4.56
C ASP A 266 29.50 23.42 3.84
N HIS A 267 28.31 22.85 4.02
CA HIS A 267 27.13 23.29 3.30
C HIS A 267 25.93 23.44 4.21
N THR A 268 25.04 24.38 3.87
CA THR A 268 23.72 24.52 4.48
C THR A 268 22.64 24.00 3.54
N TYR A 269 21.65 23.35 4.12
CA TYR A 269 20.51 22.80 3.41
C TYR A 269 19.22 23.50 3.87
N LYS A 270 18.52 24.15 2.92
CA LYS A 270 17.22 24.74 3.19
C LYS A 270 16.12 23.80 2.73
N TYR A 271 15.27 23.37 3.64
CA TYR A 271 14.19 22.41 3.39
C TYR A 271 13.34 22.69 2.14
N LYS A 272 13.17 23.95 1.75
CA LYS A 272 12.37 24.35 0.57
C LYS A 272 12.99 23.99 -0.79
N TRP A 273 14.26 23.60 -0.83
CA TRP A 273 14.99 23.33 -2.07
C TRP A 273 15.26 21.85 -2.25
N PHE A 274 14.22 21.07 -2.50
CA PHE A 274 14.31 19.66 -2.77
C PHE A 274 14.12 19.36 -4.27
N PRO A 275 14.85 18.44 -4.85
CA PRO A 275 15.90 17.57 -4.38
C PRO A 275 17.29 18.17 -4.56
N PHE A 276 18.03 18.01 -3.54
CA PHE A 276 19.38 18.41 -3.36
C PHE A 276 20.34 17.28 -3.76
N HIS A 277 21.08 17.34 -4.77
CA HIS A 277 22.31 16.70 -4.98
C HIS A 277 22.65 16.34 -6.36
N LYS A 278 23.92 16.16 -6.50
CA LYS A 278 24.62 15.93 -7.72
C LYS A 278 24.88 14.43 -7.97
N HIS A 279 24.92 13.57 -6.95
CA HIS A 279 25.31 12.16 -7.04
C HIS A 279 24.68 11.24 -6.01
N THR A 280 24.80 9.95 -6.19
CA THR A 280 24.53 8.93 -5.18
C THR A 280 25.72 8.79 -4.24
N GLY A 281 25.48 8.44 -2.98
CA GLY A 281 26.54 8.38 -2.00
C GLY A 281 26.06 8.45 -0.57
N VAL A 282 26.94 8.85 0.32
CA VAL A 282 26.64 8.99 1.75
C VAL A 282 26.77 10.45 2.17
N TYR A 283 25.75 10.92 2.86
CA TYR A 283 25.66 12.28 3.37
C TYR A 283 25.44 12.27 4.87
N TRP A 284 25.87 13.32 5.56
CA TRP A 284 25.62 13.51 6.97
C TRP A 284 24.92 14.84 7.19
N PHE A 285 23.74 14.83 7.79
CA PHE A 285 22.97 16.01 8.12
C PHE A 285 23.07 16.28 9.60
N LYS A 286 23.10 17.58 9.98
CA LYS A 286 23.17 18.05 11.36
C LYS A 286 22.18 19.18 11.58
N LYS A 287 21.45 19.13 12.70
CA LYS A 287 20.57 20.18 13.18
C LYS A 287 20.79 20.42 14.65
N GLU A 288 20.93 21.67 15.03
CA GLU A 288 20.97 22.09 16.43
C GLU A 288 19.62 22.69 16.83
N PHE A 289 19.19 22.41 18.05
CA PHE A 289 17.98 22.95 18.64
C PHE A 289 18.16 23.16 20.15
N TYR A 290 17.40 24.10 20.70
CA TYR A 290 17.50 24.50 22.10
C TYR A 290 16.29 24.03 22.89
N LEU A 291 16.51 23.55 24.13
CA LEU A 291 15.46 23.19 25.08
C LEU A 291 15.66 23.97 26.39
N ASP A 292 14.59 24.59 26.87
CA ASP A 292 14.57 25.29 28.15
C ASP A 292 14.56 24.35 29.35
N GLU A 293 14.00 23.15 29.16
CA GLU A 293 13.79 22.13 30.18
C GLU A 293 14.31 20.76 29.73
N ASN A 294 14.57 19.88 30.71
CA ASN A 294 15.03 18.50 30.50
C ASN A 294 14.11 17.42 31.11
N SER A 295 13.03 17.83 31.81
CA SER A 295 12.05 16.91 32.41
C SER A 295 10.92 16.53 31.47
N LEU A 296 11.26 16.07 30.25
CA LEU A 296 10.31 15.71 29.22
C LEU A 296 9.94 14.22 29.30
N SER A 297 8.74 13.87 28.83
CA SER A 297 8.30 12.50 28.59
C SER A 297 7.73 12.38 27.18
N ASP A 298 7.45 11.13 26.73
CA ASP A 298 6.86 10.85 25.42
C ASP A 298 7.61 11.50 24.26
N THR A 299 8.96 11.46 24.36
CA THR A 299 9.82 12.13 23.38
C THR A 299 9.95 11.34 22.08
N ARG A 300 9.69 12.02 20.99
CA ARG A 300 9.83 11.48 19.63
C ARG A 300 10.32 12.51 18.64
N LEU A 301 11.01 12.01 17.64
CA LEU A 301 11.46 12.74 16.48
C LEU A 301 10.73 12.21 15.24
N TYR A 302 9.98 13.07 14.58
CA TYR A 302 9.37 12.78 13.30
C TYR A 302 10.12 13.52 12.20
N LEU A 303 10.69 12.78 11.24
CA LEU A 303 11.52 13.31 10.16
C LEU A 303 10.89 13.10 8.76
N GLY A 304 9.67 12.56 8.71
CA GLY A 304 9.05 12.22 7.44
C GLY A 304 9.85 11.18 6.66
N LYS A 305 9.84 11.29 5.33
CA LYS A 305 10.58 10.37 4.45
C LYS A 305 11.95 10.93 4.10
N ILE A 306 12.96 10.07 4.13
CA ILE A 306 14.33 10.40 3.75
C ILE A 306 14.77 9.47 2.61
N GLY A 307 15.44 9.99 1.64
CA GLY A 307 15.91 9.20 0.51
C GLY A 307 17.40 8.85 0.59
N ASP A 308 17.72 7.60 0.72
CA ASP A 308 16.91 6.39 0.65
C ASP A 308 16.83 5.65 2.00
N SER A 309 17.94 5.60 2.73
CA SER A 309 18.12 4.95 4.03
C SER A 309 18.81 5.92 4.98
N ASP A 310 18.56 5.80 6.27
CA ASP A 310 19.20 6.64 7.27
C ASP A 310 19.60 5.87 8.53
N SER A 311 20.51 6.48 9.28
CA SER A 311 20.78 6.21 10.70
C SER A 311 20.75 7.54 11.42
N THR A 312 19.90 7.66 12.44
CA THR A 312 19.65 8.92 13.15
C THR A 312 20.19 8.86 14.57
N PHE A 313 20.81 9.96 14.98
CA PHE A 313 21.46 10.12 16.29
C PHE A 313 20.94 11.38 16.98
N LEU A 314 20.87 11.34 18.29
CA LEU A 314 20.58 12.49 19.16
C LEU A 314 21.71 12.65 20.18
N ASN A 315 22.35 13.81 20.17
CA ASN A 315 23.53 14.07 21.02
C ASN A 315 24.59 12.98 20.91
N GLY A 316 24.85 12.50 19.69
CA GLY A 316 25.81 11.43 19.39
C GLY A 316 25.34 10.00 19.77
N LYS A 317 24.11 9.83 20.28
CA LYS A 317 23.56 8.52 20.62
C LYS A 317 22.56 8.08 19.54
N TYR A 318 22.73 6.85 19.03
CA TYR A 318 21.84 6.25 18.05
C TYR A 318 20.42 6.11 18.61
N ILE A 319 19.42 6.56 17.81
CA ILE A 319 18.00 6.48 18.17
C ILE A 319 17.15 5.67 17.18
N GLY A 320 17.64 5.42 15.97
CA GLY A 320 16.91 4.61 15.01
C GLY A 320 17.47 4.67 13.59
N ASN A 321 16.99 3.75 12.76
CA ASN A 321 17.26 3.74 11.33
C ASN A 321 16.02 3.29 10.51
N THR A 322 16.02 3.64 9.24
CA THR A 322 15.00 3.19 8.28
C THR A 322 15.66 2.92 6.93
N LEU A 323 15.42 1.71 6.38
CA LEU A 323 16.07 1.24 5.15
C LEU A 323 15.27 1.53 3.88
N ASN A 324 14.13 2.19 3.98
CA ASN A 324 13.20 2.38 2.85
C ASN A 324 12.73 3.84 2.77
N ARG A 325 12.98 4.47 1.62
CA ARG A 325 12.63 5.88 1.36
C ARG A 325 11.14 6.23 1.47
N TYR A 326 10.26 5.26 1.37
CA TYR A 326 8.80 5.46 1.40
C TYR A 326 8.19 5.29 2.78
N VAL A 327 9.00 4.94 3.79
CA VAL A 327 8.58 4.79 5.18
C VAL A 327 8.88 6.08 5.94
N ASP A 328 7.93 6.57 6.70
CA ASP A 328 8.12 7.73 7.57
C ASP A 328 9.07 7.39 8.70
N ARG A 329 9.96 8.31 9.02
CA ARG A 329 10.89 8.24 10.17
C ARG A 329 10.18 8.80 11.38
N GLU A 330 9.80 7.94 12.29
CA GLU A 330 9.27 8.29 13.60
C GLU A 330 10.07 7.53 14.64
N TYR A 331 10.96 8.23 15.34
CA TYR A 331 11.87 7.64 16.31
C TYR A 331 11.50 8.05 17.72
N TRP A 332 11.10 7.07 18.53
CA TRP A 332 10.88 7.23 19.97
C TRP A 332 12.17 6.99 20.71
N PHE A 333 12.49 7.83 21.67
CA PHE A 333 13.74 7.72 22.40
C PHE A 333 13.59 8.14 23.87
N SER A 334 14.58 7.75 24.71
CA SER A 334 14.58 8.10 26.12
C SER A 334 14.84 9.60 26.32
N PRO A 335 14.04 10.31 27.12
CA PRO A 335 14.27 11.71 27.47
C PRO A 335 15.64 11.97 28.09
N LYS A 336 16.27 10.96 28.68
CA LYS A 336 17.64 11.04 29.27
C LYS A 336 18.71 11.38 28.23
N LEU A 337 18.41 11.25 26.94
CA LEU A 337 19.31 11.66 25.86
C LEU A 337 19.30 13.18 25.61
N LEU A 338 18.29 13.89 26.13
CA LEU A 338 18.15 15.34 25.99
C LEU A 338 18.92 16.09 27.07
N LYS A 339 19.30 17.31 26.76
CA LYS A 339 19.97 18.24 27.67
C LYS A 339 19.15 19.53 27.76
N LYS A 340 19.14 20.18 28.91
CA LYS A 340 18.78 21.61 28.96
C LYS A 340 19.84 22.39 28.17
N GLY A 341 19.43 23.31 27.34
CA GLY A 341 20.30 24.02 26.41
C GLY A 341 20.36 23.38 25.02
N ASN A 342 21.53 23.41 24.41
CA ASN A 342 21.74 22.95 23.03
C ASN A 342 21.73 21.42 22.92
N ASN A 343 20.95 20.94 21.96
CA ASN A 343 20.87 19.54 21.55
C ASN A 343 21.17 19.44 20.05
N THR A 344 21.64 18.26 19.63
CA THR A 344 22.04 18.02 18.25
C THR A 344 21.35 16.78 17.70
N ILE A 345 20.67 16.90 16.57
CA ILE A 345 20.21 15.77 15.74
C ILE A 345 21.21 15.59 14.63
N GLU A 346 21.63 14.36 14.40
CA GLU A 346 22.51 13.98 13.30
C GLU A 346 21.93 12.81 12.54
N ILE A 347 22.00 12.86 11.20
CA ILE A 347 21.41 11.86 10.32
C ILE A 347 22.43 11.48 9.24
N LYS A 348 22.92 10.23 9.30
CA LYS A 348 23.73 9.63 8.24
C LYS A 348 22.77 9.06 7.18
N VAL A 349 22.78 9.61 5.97
CA VAL A 349 21.88 9.26 4.88
C VAL A 349 22.65 8.50 3.79
N TYR A 350 22.17 7.32 3.43
CA TYR A 350 22.66 6.52 2.31
C TYR A 350 21.72 6.70 1.13
N ASN A 351 22.19 7.38 0.09
CA ASN A 351 21.45 7.70 -1.11
C ASN A 351 21.84 6.76 -2.25
N PHE A 352 20.92 5.86 -2.61
CA PHE A 352 21.17 4.85 -3.64
C PHE A 352 20.82 5.31 -5.06
N ARG A 353 20.02 6.37 -5.23
CA ARG A 353 19.30 6.61 -6.47
C ARG A 353 19.25 8.06 -6.94
N TRP A 354 20.03 8.99 -6.42
CA TRP A 354 20.04 10.36 -6.95
C TRP A 354 18.92 11.34 -6.44
N ARG A 355 18.45 11.19 -5.26
CA ARG A 355 17.65 12.21 -4.55
C ARG A 355 17.79 11.98 -3.05
N ALA A 356 18.88 12.49 -2.45
CA ALA A 356 19.14 12.37 -1.02
C ALA A 356 18.36 13.40 -0.20
N GLY A 357 18.36 13.22 1.10
CA GLY A 357 17.77 14.15 2.04
C GLY A 357 16.27 13.95 2.23
N PHE A 358 15.64 14.99 2.73
CA PHE A 358 14.24 14.95 3.16
C PHE A 358 13.28 15.05 1.97
N MET A 359 12.19 14.26 2.01
CA MET A 359 11.20 14.26 0.93
C MET A 359 10.24 15.45 1.07
N PHE A 360 9.92 16.09 -0.06
CA PHE A 360 9.02 17.24 -0.09
C PHE A 360 7.62 16.89 0.45
N GLY A 361 7.03 17.82 1.21
CA GLY A 361 5.66 17.71 1.73
C GLY A 361 5.53 16.94 3.05
N ASP A 362 6.62 16.40 3.60
CA ASP A 362 6.61 15.78 4.91
C ASP A 362 6.93 16.79 6.01
N ILE A 363 6.19 16.77 7.11
CA ILE A 363 6.44 17.60 8.29
C ILE A 363 7.60 16.97 9.07
N MET A 364 8.55 17.78 9.51
CA MET A 364 9.61 17.39 10.44
C MET A 364 9.38 18.09 11.77
N GLU A 365 9.32 17.33 12.85
CA GLU A 365 9.01 17.88 14.17
C GLU A 365 9.62 17.09 15.31
N PHE A 366 9.97 17.78 16.37
CA PHE A 366 10.21 17.23 17.70
C PHE A 366 8.91 17.30 18.49
N LYS A 367 8.57 16.25 19.20
CA LYS A 367 7.41 16.18 20.10
C LYS A 367 7.75 15.60 21.45
N SER A 368 7.16 16.19 22.48
CA SER A 368 7.12 15.64 23.84
C SER A 368 5.77 15.96 24.49
N ASN A 369 5.60 15.55 25.74
CA ASN A 369 4.41 15.91 26.53
C ASN A 369 4.28 17.41 26.79
N GLN A 370 5.36 18.19 26.75
CA GLN A 370 5.36 19.62 27.12
C GLN A 370 5.71 20.55 25.95
N THR A 371 6.47 20.04 24.98
CA THR A 371 7.02 20.87 23.93
C THR A 371 6.88 20.21 22.56
N ASN A 372 6.54 21.03 21.57
CA ASN A 372 6.41 20.60 20.18
C ASN A 372 6.84 21.73 19.26
N PHE A 373 7.81 21.46 18.38
CA PHE A 373 8.29 22.45 17.42
C PHE A 373 8.71 21.77 16.09
N ARG A 374 8.67 22.57 15.03
CA ARG A 374 9.06 22.13 13.69
C ARG A 374 10.58 22.21 13.52
N LEU A 375 11.11 21.27 12.74
CA LEU A 375 12.52 21.15 12.36
C LEU A 375 12.74 21.46 10.87
N MET A 376 11.86 22.27 10.28
CA MET A 376 11.79 22.49 8.83
C MET A 376 12.63 23.70 8.33
N ASP A 377 13.41 24.28 9.18
CA ASP A 377 14.36 25.34 8.86
C ASP A 377 15.70 24.77 8.34
N GLU A 378 16.76 25.57 8.41
CA GLU A 378 18.07 25.22 7.88
C GLU A 378 18.73 24.05 8.61
N TRP A 379 19.32 23.12 7.83
CA TRP A 379 20.16 22.02 8.28
C TRP A 379 21.56 22.21 7.71
N TYR A 380 22.58 21.80 8.46
CA TYR A 380 23.92 21.64 7.93
C TYR A 380 24.09 20.26 7.33
N PHE A 381 24.93 20.10 6.31
CA PHE A 381 25.26 18.79 5.80
C PHE A 381 26.71 18.70 5.30
N ALA A 382 27.22 17.50 5.30
CA ALA A 382 28.51 17.12 4.72
C ALA A 382 28.29 16.02 3.69
N ASP A 383 29.03 16.12 2.56
CA ASP A 383 29.15 15.09 1.55
C ASP A 383 30.32 14.17 1.96
N LEU A 384 30.02 12.93 2.32
CA LEU A 384 31.03 12.03 2.88
C LEU A 384 31.74 11.22 1.78
N CYS A 385 30.99 10.67 0.83
CA CYS A 385 31.56 9.97 -0.33
C CYS A 385 30.56 9.79 -1.47
N GLU A 386 31.05 9.89 -2.69
CA GLU A 386 30.33 9.51 -3.89
C GLU A 386 30.36 7.98 -4.10
N MET A 387 29.22 7.43 -4.49
CA MET A 387 29.04 6.02 -4.81
C MET A 387 28.36 5.85 -6.16
N PRO A 388 28.60 4.77 -6.89
CA PRO A 388 27.80 4.44 -8.05
C PRO A 388 26.33 4.19 -7.62
N PRO A 389 25.34 4.51 -8.47
CA PRO A 389 23.95 4.18 -8.19
C PRO A 389 23.81 2.68 -7.90
N LEU A 390 23.03 2.36 -6.87
CA LEU A 390 22.69 0.97 -6.58
C LEU A 390 22.05 0.34 -7.82
N LYS A 391 22.59 -0.79 -8.26
CA LYS A 391 22.00 -1.55 -9.36
C LYS A 391 20.54 -1.82 -9.02
N ALA A 392 19.64 -1.16 -9.75
CA ALA A 392 18.20 -1.31 -9.53
C ALA A 392 17.87 -2.79 -9.74
N GLY A 393 17.33 -3.40 -8.68
CA GLY A 393 16.68 -4.68 -8.82
C GLY A 393 15.45 -4.55 -9.71
N GLU A 394 15.02 -5.63 -10.30
CA GLU A 394 13.81 -5.61 -11.09
C GLU A 394 12.59 -5.46 -10.19
N ASN A 395 11.76 -4.47 -10.45
CA ASN A 395 10.54 -4.28 -9.67
C ASN A 395 9.55 -5.42 -9.99
N LYS A 396 9.25 -6.25 -8.99
CA LYS A 396 8.30 -7.36 -9.12
C LYS A 396 6.91 -6.92 -9.64
N PHE A 397 6.50 -5.70 -9.33
CA PHE A 397 5.24 -5.13 -9.79
C PHE A 397 5.24 -4.72 -11.28
N TRP A 398 6.40 -4.77 -11.95
CA TRP A 398 6.48 -4.55 -13.38
C TRP A 398 6.26 -5.83 -14.20
N ARG A 399 6.15 -6.97 -13.54
CA ARG A 399 5.87 -8.24 -14.21
C ARG A 399 4.40 -8.32 -14.61
N PRO A 400 4.11 -8.81 -15.82
CA PRO A 400 2.74 -8.89 -16.34
C PRO A 400 1.83 -9.75 -15.47
N VAL A 401 0.52 -9.48 -15.54
CA VAL A 401 -0.56 -10.31 -14.96
C VAL A 401 -0.60 -10.34 -13.43
N GLY A 402 0.54 -10.19 -12.76
CA GLY A 402 0.62 -10.46 -11.31
C GLY A 402 -0.35 -9.64 -10.46
N LEU A 403 -0.56 -8.35 -10.80
CA LEU A 403 -1.50 -7.48 -10.09
C LEU A 403 -2.96 -7.77 -10.48
N PHE A 404 -3.20 -8.11 -11.74
CA PHE A 404 -4.53 -8.56 -12.17
C PHE A 404 -4.97 -9.78 -11.34
N ASN A 405 -4.15 -10.81 -11.29
CA ASN A 405 -4.45 -12.03 -10.54
C ASN A 405 -4.58 -11.79 -9.03
N GLY A 406 -3.72 -10.95 -8.48
CA GLY A 406 -3.66 -10.72 -7.02
C GLY A 406 -4.66 -9.70 -6.50
N MET A 407 -5.02 -8.69 -7.29
CA MET A 407 -5.74 -7.53 -6.76
C MET A 407 -7.05 -7.20 -7.50
N ILE A 408 -7.24 -7.70 -8.72
CA ILE A 408 -8.45 -7.44 -9.53
C ILE A 408 -9.32 -8.68 -9.61
N ALA A 409 -8.75 -9.83 -9.94
CA ALA A 409 -9.49 -11.08 -10.06
C ALA A 409 -10.27 -11.48 -8.79
N PRO A 410 -9.76 -11.26 -7.55
CA PRO A 410 -10.53 -11.51 -6.34
C PRO A 410 -11.82 -10.70 -6.21
N LEU A 411 -11.90 -9.56 -6.90
CA LEU A 411 -13.05 -8.64 -6.89
C LEU A 411 -14.09 -8.97 -7.95
N SER A 412 -13.87 -10.00 -8.79
CA SER A 412 -14.68 -10.34 -9.98
C SER A 412 -16.18 -10.43 -9.76
N LYS A 413 -16.61 -10.80 -8.56
CA LYS A 413 -18.03 -10.96 -8.21
C LYS A 413 -18.69 -9.65 -7.78
N LEU A 414 -17.92 -8.57 -7.56
CA LEU A 414 -18.49 -7.26 -7.19
C LEU A 414 -19.26 -6.66 -8.36
N LYS A 415 -20.35 -6.00 -8.02
CA LYS A 415 -21.04 -5.09 -8.95
C LYS A 415 -20.47 -3.68 -8.72
N LEU A 416 -20.16 -2.99 -9.83
CA LEU A 416 -19.48 -1.70 -9.81
C LEU A 416 -20.27 -0.68 -10.64
N LYS A 417 -20.23 0.59 -10.20
CA LYS A 417 -20.70 1.72 -11.02
C LYS A 417 -19.75 1.96 -12.18
N GLY A 418 -18.45 1.92 -11.93
CA GLY A 418 -17.41 2.13 -12.93
C GLY A 418 -16.00 2.00 -12.36
N VAL A 419 -15.04 2.24 -13.22
CA VAL A 419 -13.60 2.23 -12.91
C VAL A 419 -13.04 3.63 -13.10
N ILE A 420 -12.21 4.08 -12.19
CA ILE A 420 -11.36 5.26 -12.34
C ILE A 420 -9.93 4.77 -12.53
N TRP A 421 -9.35 5.07 -13.70
CA TRP A 421 -8.02 4.61 -14.08
C TRP A 421 -7.03 5.78 -14.17
N TYR A 422 -5.99 5.76 -13.33
CA TYR A 422 -4.93 6.78 -13.37
C TYR A 422 -3.56 6.09 -13.45
N GLN A 423 -3.10 5.86 -14.68
CA GLN A 423 -1.85 5.17 -14.99
C GLN A 423 -1.37 5.59 -16.38
N GLY A 424 -0.09 5.46 -16.66
CA GLY A 424 0.54 5.68 -17.95
C GLY A 424 2.02 6.03 -17.84
N GLU A 425 2.48 6.59 -16.73
CA GLU A 425 3.85 7.07 -16.55
C GLU A 425 4.88 5.94 -16.71
N ALA A 426 4.57 4.74 -16.20
CA ALA A 426 5.43 3.56 -16.36
C ALA A 426 5.54 3.09 -17.83
N ASN A 427 4.60 3.49 -18.68
CA ASN A 427 4.54 3.17 -20.09
C ASN A 427 4.88 4.36 -20.99
N ALA A 428 5.27 5.52 -20.46
CA ALA A 428 5.52 6.76 -21.22
C ALA A 428 6.83 6.77 -22.01
N LYS A 429 7.71 5.76 -21.84
CA LYS A 429 8.91 5.61 -22.66
C LYS A 429 8.52 5.34 -24.13
N LYS A 430 9.25 5.95 -25.09
CA LYS A 430 8.94 5.96 -26.52
C LYS A 430 8.45 4.59 -27.06
N ASP A 431 9.18 3.53 -26.75
CA ASP A 431 8.87 2.18 -27.28
C ASP A 431 7.63 1.54 -26.62
N LEU A 432 7.26 1.98 -25.41
CA LEU A 432 6.11 1.46 -24.66
C LEU A 432 4.86 2.29 -24.90
N ALA A 433 5.01 3.58 -25.20
CA ALA A 433 3.89 4.50 -25.37
C ALA A 433 3.00 4.11 -26.57
N PHE A 434 3.58 3.71 -27.69
CA PHE A 434 2.80 3.25 -28.86
C PHE A 434 2.03 1.97 -28.56
N ALA A 435 2.61 1.06 -27.79
CA ALA A 435 1.96 -0.18 -27.41
C ALA A 435 0.88 0.00 -26.33
N TYR A 436 0.89 1.12 -25.60
CA TYR A 436 -0.06 1.40 -24.52
C TYR A 436 -1.50 1.38 -24.98
N ARG A 437 -1.80 1.95 -26.14
CA ARG A 437 -3.16 1.98 -26.73
C ARG A 437 -3.78 0.58 -26.78
N ASP A 438 -3.06 -0.38 -27.32
CA ASP A 438 -3.58 -1.74 -27.50
C ASP A 438 -3.68 -2.48 -26.16
N ARG A 439 -2.71 -2.28 -25.28
CA ARG A 439 -2.67 -2.90 -23.95
C ARG A 439 -3.76 -2.35 -23.05
N PHE A 440 -4.00 -1.04 -23.10
CA PHE A 440 -5.10 -0.42 -22.33
C PHE A 440 -6.46 -0.85 -22.87
N SER A 441 -6.61 -0.96 -24.19
CA SER A 441 -7.81 -1.54 -24.80
C SER A 441 -8.05 -2.99 -24.35
N SER A 442 -6.99 -3.80 -24.23
CA SER A 442 -7.09 -5.15 -23.71
C SER A 442 -7.48 -5.16 -22.24
N LEU A 443 -6.90 -4.28 -21.40
CA LEU A 443 -7.29 -4.14 -20.00
C LEU A 443 -8.78 -3.87 -19.85
N ILE A 444 -9.33 -2.92 -20.60
CA ILE A 444 -10.76 -2.59 -20.54
C ILE A 444 -11.61 -3.80 -20.92
N LYS A 445 -11.24 -4.53 -21.97
CA LYS A 445 -11.94 -5.76 -22.40
C LYS A 445 -11.87 -6.85 -21.33
N ASP A 446 -10.69 -7.07 -20.77
CA ASP A 446 -10.45 -8.06 -19.72
C ASP A 446 -11.32 -7.79 -18.50
N TRP A 447 -11.34 -6.53 -18.02
CA TRP A 447 -12.09 -6.17 -16.82
C TRP A 447 -13.61 -6.18 -17.07
N ARG A 448 -14.05 -5.73 -18.23
CA ARG A 448 -15.48 -5.87 -18.63
C ARG A 448 -15.94 -7.33 -18.67
N SER A 449 -15.08 -8.22 -19.16
CA SER A 449 -15.34 -9.66 -19.15
C SER A 449 -15.32 -10.23 -17.74
N LEU A 450 -14.33 -9.85 -16.90
CA LEU A 450 -14.19 -10.31 -15.54
C LEU A 450 -15.39 -9.93 -14.65
N PHE A 451 -15.87 -8.68 -14.77
CA PHE A 451 -17.01 -8.16 -13.99
C PHE A 451 -18.37 -8.46 -14.66
N GLU A 452 -18.36 -9.20 -15.75
CA GLU A 452 -19.58 -9.57 -16.51
C GLU A 452 -20.46 -8.35 -16.89
N LYS A 453 -19.81 -7.20 -17.18
CA LYS A 453 -20.46 -5.94 -17.51
C LYS A 453 -19.85 -5.31 -18.76
N LYS A 454 -20.46 -5.59 -19.92
CA LYS A 454 -19.94 -5.16 -21.25
C LYS A 454 -19.78 -3.65 -21.40
N ASP A 455 -20.61 -2.88 -20.73
CA ASP A 455 -20.67 -1.42 -20.73
C ASP A 455 -20.06 -0.79 -19.48
N LEU A 456 -19.30 -1.54 -18.67
CA LEU A 456 -18.64 -1.00 -17.47
C LEU A 456 -17.86 0.27 -17.84
N PRO A 457 -18.23 1.44 -17.26
CA PRO A 457 -17.56 2.71 -17.58
C PRO A 457 -16.12 2.74 -17.07
N PHE A 458 -15.23 3.29 -17.91
CA PHE A 458 -13.85 3.61 -17.52
C PHE A 458 -13.64 5.12 -17.64
N LEU A 459 -13.42 5.78 -16.51
CA LEU A 459 -12.98 7.16 -16.44
C LEU A 459 -11.46 7.12 -16.30
N PHE A 460 -10.73 7.58 -17.30
CA PHE A 460 -9.27 7.60 -17.24
C PHE A 460 -8.74 9.03 -17.20
N VAL A 461 -7.69 9.20 -16.40
CA VAL A 461 -7.05 10.50 -16.22
C VAL A 461 -5.92 10.65 -17.24
N GLN A 462 -5.95 11.73 -18.01
CA GLN A 462 -4.85 12.10 -18.88
C GLN A 462 -3.65 12.52 -18.03
N LEU A 463 -2.47 11.98 -18.36
CA LEU A 463 -1.25 12.36 -17.66
C LEU A 463 -0.92 13.83 -17.91
N PRO A 464 -0.43 14.55 -16.88
CA PRO A 464 0.11 15.88 -17.08
C PRO A 464 1.40 15.81 -17.91
N ASN A 465 1.72 16.90 -18.61
CA ASN A 465 2.99 17.03 -19.31
C ASN A 465 4.14 16.95 -18.32
N TYR A 466 5.11 16.10 -18.61
CA TYR A 466 6.35 16.02 -17.84
C TYR A 466 7.36 16.98 -18.46
N LEU A 467 7.53 18.16 -17.86
CA LEU A 467 8.62 19.06 -18.21
C LEU A 467 9.93 18.44 -17.69
N LYS A 468 10.79 17.99 -18.61
CA LYS A 468 12.20 17.85 -18.26
C LYS A 468 12.69 19.25 -17.92
N SER A 469 13.05 19.49 -16.65
CA SER A 469 13.95 20.60 -16.33
C SER A 469 15.25 20.37 -17.11
N ASN A 470 15.54 21.24 -18.07
CA ASN A 470 16.83 21.28 -18.74
C ASN A 470 17.93 21.54 -17.72
#